data_df3509faf4069981d218aea555f87441
#
_entry.id   df3509faf4069981d218aea555f87441
#
_cell.length_a   1.000
_cell.length_b   1.000
_cell.length_c   1.000
_cell.angle_alpha   90.00
_cell.angle_beta   90.00
_cell.angle_gamma   90.00
#
_symmetry.space_group_name_H-M   'P 1'
#
loop_
_entity.id
_entity.type
_entity.pdbx_description
1 polymer ?
#
loop_
_entity_poly.entity_id
_entity_poly.type
_entity_poly.pdbx_seq_one_letter_code
_entity_poly.pdbx_strand_id
1 'polypeptide(L)'
;SIIALEKCNPNDTVTVSDSVIKQISNWKGSASINLEAGEKISVLDLIYSMMLVSANDSLFALAEFICGSLDKFAVMMQEKAKSIGAADTTVTTADGRFTAEQYSNAYDLAIICRYCMTNRMFRTIAATDKYTIPATNKNGSRDLQNTNLLINSGNRRYRYETAIGIKSGYTARSKSCLACSALPPASKFGEEVLAIILGAENTKQMKYVFYDAITLLDFTFNNYEALSGKKPEQQNSEAEKTITTVGKLCEILN
;
A
#
# COMPACT_ATOMS: atom_id res chain seq x y z
N SER A 1 1.19 7.72 3.02
CA SER A 1 2.46 7.76 2.27
C SER A 1 2.44 8.79 1.15
N ILE A 2 1.50 8.72 0.18
CA ILE A 2 1.50 9.65 -0.96
C ILE A 2 1.39 11.12 -0.55
N ILE A 3 0.56 11.45 0.42
CA ILE A 3 0.41 12.82 0.94
C ILE A 3 1.73 13.34 1.53
N ALA A 4 2.47 12.49 2.26
CA ALA A 4 3.77 12.87 2.80
C ALA A 4 4.79 13.14 1.68
N LEU A 5 4.82 12.30 0.63
CA LEU A 5 5.68 12.49 -0.54
C LEU A 5 5.36 13.75 -1.36
N GLU A 6 4.11 14.21 -1.31
CA GLU A 6 3.68 15.43 -2.00
C GLU A 6 3.91 16.72 -1.19
N LYS A 7 3.94 16.62 0.15
CA LYS A 7 3.95 17.79 1.04
C LYS A 7 5.28 18.02 1.75
N CYS A 8 6.14 17.02 1.86
CA CYS A 8 7.40 17.08 2.60
C CYS A 8 8.59 16.79 1.69
N ASN A 9 9.74 17.33 2.06
CA ASN A 9 11.00 16.83 1.52
C ASN A 9 11.32 15.47 2.21
N PRO A 10 11.64 14.41 1.44
CA PRO A 10 12.00 13.12 2.02
C PRO A 10 13.15 13.16 3.04
N ASN A 11 14.04 14.15 2.92
CA ASN A 11 15.19 14.35 3.83
C ASN A 11 14.87 15.22 5.04
N ASP A 12 13.65 15.77 5.16
CA ASP A 12 13.25 16.51 6.35
C ASP A 12 13.33 15.62 7.59
N THR A 13 13.77 16.19 8.70
CA THR A 13 13.88 15.49 9.97
C THR A 13 12.63 15.72 10.81
N VAL A 14 11.97 14.64 11.16
CA VAL A 14 10.86 14.62 12.11
C VAL A 14 11.43 14.35 13.50
N THR A 15 11.05 15.17 14.47
CA THR A 15 11.32 14.90 15.90
C THR A 15 10.06 14.31 16.51
N VAL A 16 10.13 13.07 16.97
CA VAL A 16 9.00 12.34 17.56
C VAL A 16 8.61 12.99 18.89
N SER A 17 7.34 13.37 19.03
CA SER A 17 6.82 13.99 20.26
C SER A 17 6.40 12.97 21.31
N ASP A 18 6.31 13.42 22.58
CA ASP A 18 5.68 12.62 23.65
C ASP A 18 4.21 12.29 23.34
N SER A 19 3.51 13.16 22.61
CA SER A 19 2.14 12.96 22.16
C SER A 19 2.00 11.71 21.26
N VAL A 20 2.91 11.55 20.30
CA VAL A 20 2.97 10.38 19.41
C VAL A 20 3.15 9.10 20.23
N ILE A 21 4.11 9.09 21.16
CA ILE A 21 4.39 7.91 22.00
C ILE A 21 3.19 7.58 22.90
N LYS A 22 2.56 8.59 23.50
CA LYS A 22 1.35 8.40 24.30
C LYS A 22 0.19 7.84 23.47
N GLN A 23 0.02 8.30 22.24
CA GLN A 23 -1.03 7.79 21.35
C GLN A 23 -0.80 6.33 20.98
N ILE A 24 0.43 5.96 20.59
CA ILE A 24 0.74 4.58 20.20
C ILE A 24 0.68 3.61 21.39
N SER A 25 1.02 4.05 22.61
CA SER A 25 0.95 3.21 23.81
C SER A 25 -0.47 2.74 24.15
N ASN A 26 -1.49 3.49 23.73
CA ASN A 26 -2.89 3.12 23.86
C ASN A 26 -3.31 2.04 22.85
N TRP A 27 -2.43 1.68 21.90
CA TRP A 27 -2.72 0.78 20.79
C TRP A 27 -1.91 -0.52 20.88
N LYS A 28 -2.16 -1.28 21.93
CA LYS A 28 -1.48 -2.55 22.17
C LYS A 28 -1.63 -3.50 20.98
N GLY A 29 -0.50 -4.00 20.47
CA GLY A 29 -0.45 -4.96 19.37
C GLY A 29 -0.50 -4.33 17.97
N SER A 30 -0.47 -3.01 17.84
CA SER A 30 -0.28 -2.35 16.56
C SER A 30 1.17 -2.51 16.07
N ALA A 31 1.36 -2.57 14.76
CA ALA A 31 2.69 -2.59 14.16
C ALA A 31 3.42 -1.27 14.47
N SER A 32 4.69 -1.37 14.83
CA SER A 32 5.53 -0.25 15.26
C SER A 32 6.99 -0.55 14.95
N ILE A 33 7.80 0.47 14.73
CA ILE A 33 9.27 0.38 14.70
C ILE A 33 9.89 0.82 16.02
N ASN A 34 9.07 0.98 17.06
CA ASN A 34 9.46 1.37 18.41
C ASN A 34 10.17 2.73 18.45
N LEU A 35 9.53 3.74 17.89
CA LEU A 35 9.98 5.13 18.00
C LEU A 35 9.97 5.60 19.45
N GLU A 36 10.94 6.45 19.81
CA GLU A 36 11.04 7.05 21.13
C GLU A 36 10.83 8.56 21.10
N ALA A 37 10.33 9.12 22.18
CA ALA A 37 10.18 10.57 22.31
C ALA A 37 11.55 11.29 22.17
N GLY A 38 11.56 12.35 21.36
CA GLY A 38 12.79 13.08 21.00
C GLY A 38 13.66 12.37 19.98
N GLU A 39 13.24 11.23 19.42
CA GLU A 39 13.94 10.59 18.30
C GLU A 39 13.84 11.46 17.04
N LYS A 40 14.96 11.59 16.35
CA LYS A 40 15.08 12.33 15.09
C LYS A 40 15.25 11.34 13.95
N ILE A 41 14.27 11.32 13.04
CA ILE A 41 14.20 10.37 11.95
C ILE A 41 13.74 11.07 10.67
N SER A 42 14.17 10.61 9.49
CA SER A 42 13.78 11.24 8.24
C SER A 42 12.34 10.93 7.85
N VAL A 43 11.70 11.84 7.10
CA VAL A 43 10.39 11.59 6.47
C VAL A 43 10.46 10.33 5.61
N LEU A 44 11.55 10.10 4.88
CA LEU A 44 11.74 8.93 4.04
C LEU A 44 11.72 7.62 4.85
N ASP A 45 12.46 7.56 5.96
CA ASP A 45 12.52 6.37 6.84
C ASP A 45 11.14 6.06 7.44
N LEU A 46 10.38 7.10 7.82
CA LEU A 46 9.01 6.95 8.31
C LEU A 46 8.08 6.41 7.22
N ILE A 47 8.21 6.86 5.96
CA ILE A 47 7.41 6.34 4.85
C ILE A 47 7.76 4.88 4.55
N TYR A 48 9.06 4.52 4.53
CA TYR A 48 9.48 3.12 4.37
C TYR A 48 8.89 2.23 5.45
N SER A 49 8.94 2.65 6.71
CA SER A 49 8.39 1.85 7.82
C SER A 49 6.87 1.69 7.73
N MET A 50 6.13 2.73 7.33
CA MET A 50 4.70 2.62 7.07
C MET A 50 4.39 1.65 5.94
N MET A 51 5.15 1.71 4.85
CA MET A 51 4.88 0.89 3.67
C MET A 51 5.30 -0.57 3.87
N LEU A 52 6.48 -0.84 4.41
CA LEU A 52 7.00 -2.20 4.52
C LEU A 52 6.41 -2.98 5.68
N VAL A 53 6.35 -2.37 6.87
CA VAL A 53 5.92 -3.07 8.10
C VAL A 53 4.65 -2.49 8.73
N SER A 54 3.97 -1.57 8.05
CA SER A 54 2.71 -0.95 8.53
C SER A 54 2.87 -0.22 9.87
N ALA A 55 4.01 0.41 10.13
CA ALA A 55 4.32 1.05 11.39
C ALA A 55 3.38 2.22 11.71
N ASN A 56 2.57 2.10 12.76
CA ASN A 56 1.60 3.12 13.16
C ASN A 56 2.25 4.30 13.89
N ASP A 57 3.30 4.07 14.66
CA ASP A 57 4.09 5.14 15.29
C ASP A 57 4.68 6.10 14.24
N SER A 58 5.14 5.57 13.13
CA SER A 58 5.62 6.36 11.98
C SER A 58 4.52 7.16 11.32
N LEU A 59 3.31 6.57 11.17
CA LEU A 59 2.15 7.30 10.68
C LEU A 59 1.80 8.47 11.62
N PHE A 60 1.81 8.23 12.92
CA PHE A 60 1.45 9.25 13.91
C PHE A 60 2.45 10.39 13.91
N ALA A 61 3.75 10.08 13.84
CA ALA A 61 4.80 11.07 13.75
C ALA A 61 4.68 11.92 12.46
N LEU A 62 4.42 11.29 11.30
CA LEU A 62 4.21 12.00 10.04
C LEU A 62 2.93 12.84 10.03
N ALA A 63 1.82 12.33 10.58
CA ALA A 63 0.57 13.08 10.64
C ALA A 63 0.70 14.33 11.51
N GLU A 64 1.36 14.20 12.66
CA GLU A 64 1.64 15.33 13.54
C GLU A 64 2.57 16.35 12.83
N PHE A 65 3.63 15.89 12.19
CA PHE A 65 4.58 16.75 11.46
C PHE A 65 3.90 17.52 10.31
N ILE A 66 3.02 16.87 9.55
CA ILE A 66 2.40 17.47 8.35
C ILE A 66 1.28 18.45 8.70
N CYS A 67 0.44 18.11 9.69
CA CYS A 67 -0.79 18.88 9.96
C CYS A 67 -1.17 18.99 11.45
N GLY A 68 -0.33 18.52 12.35
CA GLY A 68 -0.47 18.66 13.79
C GLY A 68 -1.36 17.64 14.49
N SER A 69 -2.12 16.79 13.78
CA SER A 69 -2.91 15.71 14.40
C SER A 69 -3.35 14.63 13.42
N LEU A 70 -3.67 13.43 13.95
CA LEU A 70 -4.26 12.32 13.17
C LEU A 70 -5.60 12.69 12.55
N ASP A 71 -6.46 13.40 13.27
CA ASP A 71 -7.79 13.78 12.79
C ASP A 71 -7.69 14.72 11.58
N LYS A 72 -6.82 15.74 11.66
CA LYS A 72 -6.55 16.62 10.51
C LYS A 72 -5.95 15.85 9.34
N PHE A 73 -5.12 14.85 9.63
CA PHE A 73 -4.54 14.01 8.59
C PHE A 73 -5.60 13.12 7.92
N ALA A 74 -6.57 12.57 8.68
CA ALA A 74 -7.70 11.83 8.13
C ALA A 74 -8.56 12.71 7.20
N VAL A 75 -8.84 13.97 7.60
CA VAL A 75 -9.52 14.94 6.72
C VAL A 75 -8.74 15.16 5.42
N MET A 76 -7.43 15.36 5.51
CA MET A 76 -6.57 15.52 4.34
C MET A 76 -6.56 14.28 3.43
N MET A 77 -6.60 13.07 4.02
CA MET A 77 -6.74 11.82 3.27
C MET A 77 -8.10 11.74 2.55
N GLN A 78 -9.18 12.15 3.21
CA GLN A 78 -10.52 12.19 2.63
C GLN A 78 -10.60 13.16 1.45
N GLU A 79 -10.03 14.35 1.59
CA GLU A 79 -9.95 15.35 0.53
C GLU A 79 -9.14 14.84 -0.67
N LYS A 80 -8.01 14.18 -0.40
CA LYS A 80 -7.18 13.57 -1.44
C LYS A 80 -7.96 12.47 -2.18
N ALA A 81 -8.62 11.55 -1.46
CA ALA A 81 -9.42 10.49 -2.09
C ALA A 81 -10.48 11.07 -3.04
N LYS A 82 -11.24 12.06 -2.59
CA LYS A 82 -12.23 12.76 -3.43
C LYS A 82 -11.58 13.45 -4.65
N SER A 83 -10.46 14.13 -4.46
CA SER A 83 -9.80 14.91 -5.52
C SER A 83 -9.27 14.04 -6.66
N ILE A 84 -8.98 12.77 -6.40
CA ILE A 84 -8.48 11.81 -7.39
C ILE A 84 -9.58 10.91 -7.96
N GLY A 85 -10.84 11.11 -7.55
CA GLY A 85 -12.00 10.41 -8.09
C GLY A 85 -12.44 9.16 -7.33
N ALA A 86 -11.90 8.88 -6.14
CA ALA A 86 -12.38 7.82 -5.24
C ALA A 86 -13.63 8.30 -4.47
N ALA A 87 -14.77 8.37 -5.18
CA ALA A 87 -15.97 9.07 -4.74
C ALA A 87 -16.75 8.33 -3.65
N ASP A 88 -16.70 7.00 -3.65
CA ASP A 88 -17.40 6.15 -2.70
C ASP A 88 -16.53 5.76 -1.50
N THR A 89 -15.39 6.43 -1.31
CA THR A 89 -14.49 6.20 -0.18
C THR A 89 -14.73 7.22 0.91
N THR A 90 -14.93 6.74 2.13
CA THR A 90 -14.98 7.57 3.35
C THR A 90 -13.83 7.21 4.28
N VAL A 91 -12.98 8.21 4.56
CA VAL A 91 -11.85 8.11 5.47
C VAL A 91 -12.14 8.90 6.74
N THR A 92 -12.25 8.21 7.86
CA THR A 92 -12.49 8.81 9.18
C THR A 92 -11.30 8.65 10.13
N THR A 93 -10.38 7.72 9.82
CA THR A 93 -9.16 7.50 10.60
C THR A 93 -7.93 7.43 9.69
N ALA A 94 -6.82 8.01 10.14
CA ALA A 94 -5.58 8.04 9.36
C ALA A 94 -4.92 6.65 9.23
N ASP A 95 -5.14 5.78 10.18
CA ASP A 95 -4.49 4.46 10.33
C ASP A 95 -5.31 3.29 9.79
N GLY A 96 -6.51 3.55 9.30
CA GLY A 96 -7.37 2.52 8.71
C GLY A 96 -8.07 1.62 9.73
N ARG A 97 -8.06 1.98 11.04
CA ARG A 97 -8.87 1.23 12.00
C ARG A 97 -10.35 1.39 11.67
N PHE A 98 -11.11 0.39 12.09
CA PHE A 98 -12.55 0.37 11.89
C PHE A 98 -13.25 1.50 12.65
N THR A 99 -14.08 2.24 11.92
CA THR A 99 -15.22 3.01 12.45
C THR A 99 -16.45 2.63 11.62
N ALA A 100 -17.65 2.93 12.13
CA ALA A 100 -18.89 2.60 11.41
C ALA A 100 -19.01 3.35 10.08
N GLU A 101 -18.39 4.52 10.00
CA GLU A 101 -18.45 5.42 8.84
C GLU A 101 -17.30 5.21 7.86
N GLN A 102 -16.23 4.48 8.26
CA GLN A 102 -15.07 4.27 7.38
C GLN A 102 -15.30 3.09 6.45
N TYR A 103 -15.32 3.36 5.15
CA TYR A 103 -15.46 2.34 4.13
C TYR A 103 -14.80 2.73 2.80
N SER A 104 -14.57 1.74 1.97
CA SER A 104 -14.14 1.88 0.58
C SER A 104 -14.60 0.65 -0.20
N ASN A 105 -14.38 0.66 -1.50
CA ASN A 105 -14.61 -0.47 -2.40
C ASN A 105 -13.36 -0.75 -3.25
N ALA A 106 -13.36 -1.88 -3.96
CA ALA A 106 -12.21 -2.29 -4.77
C ALA A 106 -11.90 -1.32 -5.91
N TYR A 107 -12.92 -0.70 -6.50
CA TYR A 107 -12.75 0.25 -7.59
C TYR A 107 -12.05 1.54 -7.11
N ASP A 108 -12.53 2.13 -6.04
CA ASP A 108 -11.92 3.34 -5.45
C ASP A 108 -10.49 3.08 -4.99
N LEU A 109 -10.24 1.93 -4.36
CA LEU A 109 -8.88 1.54 -3.97
C LEU A 109 -7.97 1.37 -5.19
N ALA A 110 -8.50 0.87 -6.31
CA ALA A 110 -7.74 0.82 -7.56
C ALA A 110 -7.42 2.22 -8.10
N ILE A 111 -8.35 3.18 -8.02
CA ILE A 111 -8.11 4.59 -8.36
C ILE A 111 -7.00 5.18 -7.49
N ILE A 112 -7.09 4.98 -6.16
CA ILE A 112 -6.09 5.45 -5.20
C ILE A 112 -4.72 4.84 -5.51
N CYS A 113 -4.66 3.52 -5.70
CA CYS A 113 -3.41 2.83 -6.01
C CYS A 113 -2.82 3.29 -7.33
N ARG A 114 -3.63 3.43 -8.39
CA ARG A 114 -3.18 3.96 -9.68
C ARG A 114 -2.56 5.34 -9.52
N TYR A 115 -3.22 6.25 -8.81
CA TYR A 115 -2.68 7.56 -8.53
C TYR A 115 -1.33 7.47 -7.79
N CYS A 116 -1.26 6.70 -6.71
CA CYS A 116 -0.03 6.52 -5.94
C CYS A 116 1.12 5.98 -6.80
N MET A 117 0.83 5.02 -7.68
CA MET A 117 1.83 4.38 -8.56
C MET A 117 2.34 5.30 -9.68
N THR A 118 1.72 6.45 -9.94
CA THR A 118 2.30 7.49 -10.81
C THR A 118 3.47 8.22 -10.16
N ASN A 119 3.53 8.26 -8.81
CA ASN A 119 4.65 8.86 -8.10
C ASN A 119 5.84 7.88 -8.09
N ARG A 120 6.95 8.29 -8.69
CA ARG A 120 8.13 7.45 -8.85
C ARG A 120 8.70 6.98 -7.51
N MET A 121 8.73 7.84 -6.49
CA MET A 121 9.27 7.49 -5.17
C MET A 121 8.34 6.52 -4.45
N PHE A 122 7.02 6.75 -4.48
CA PHE A 122 6.04 5.82 -3.94
C PHE A 122 6.22 4.42 -4.57
N ARG A 123 6.33 4.36 -5.89
CA ARG A 123 6.53 3.12 -6.64
C ARG A 123 7.80 2.39 -6.21
N THR A 124 8.91 3.12 -6.04
CA THR A 124 10.18 2.55 -5.56
C THR A 124 10.01 1.97 -4.16
N ILE A 125 9.41 2.72 -3.23
CA ILE A 125 9.19 2.28 -1.86
C ILE A 125 8.26 1.05 -1.81
N ALA A 126 7.17 1.07 -2.57
CA ALA A 126 6.21 -0.03 -2.64
C ALA A 126 6.83 -1.34 -3.15
N ALA A 127 7.79 -1.25 -4.08
CA ALA A 127 8.51 -2.39 -4.65
C ALA A 127 9.71 -2.86 -3.80
N THR A 128 10.03 -2.16 -2.70
CA THR A 128 11.20 -2.50 -1.88
C THR A 128 10.92 -3.73 -1.02
N ASP A 129 11.78 -4.73 -1.14
CA ASP A 129 11.74 -5.97 -0.35
C ASP A 129 12.25 -5.75 1.08
N LYS A 130 13.42 -5.13 1.21
CA LYS A 130 14.10 -4.85 2.49
C LYS A 130 14.59 -3.42 2.52
N TYR A 131 14.56 -2.83 3.70
CA TYR A 131 15.10 -1.49 3.92
C TYR A 131 15.69 -1.41 5.33
N THR A 132 16.88 -0.83 5.46
CA THR A 132 17.51 -0.58 6.76
C THR A 132 17.41 0.90 7.10
N ILE A 133 16.66 1.23 8.15
CA ILE A 133 16.68 2.56 8.75
C ILE A 133 18.03 2.72 9.44
N PRO A 134 18.80 3.80 9.16
CA PRO A 134 20.03 4.07 9.86
C PRO A 134 19.83 4.29 11.36
N ALA A 135 20.92 4.16 12.14
CA ALA A 135 20.88 4.53 13.55
C ALA A 135 20.49 6.00 13.71
N THR A 136 19.63 6.27 14.69
CA THR A 136 19.17 7.61 15.07
C THR A 136 19.86 8.10 16.34
N ASN A 137 19.48 9.27 16.83
CA ASN A 137 19.97 9.77 18.13
C ASN A 137 19.44 8.97 19.34
N LYS A 138 18.52 8.03 19.15
CA LYS A 138 17.89 7.24 20.23
C LYS A 138 18.09 5.74 20.05
N ASN A 139 18.04 5.25 18.82
CA ASN A 139 18.03 3.82 18.51
C ASN A 139 19.11 3.43 17.51
N GLY A 140 19.58 2.18 17.59
CA GLY A 140 20.40 1.56 16.54
C GLY A 140 19.65 1.42 15.20
N SER A 141 20.34 0.92 14.18
CA SER A 141 19.71 0.63 12.89
C SER A 141 18.59 -0.39 13.02
N ARG A 142 17.56 -0.27 12.15
CA ARG A 142 16.40 -1.18 12.12
C ARG A 142 16.23 -1.76 10.74
N ASP A 143 16.25 -3.09 10.63
CA ASP A 143 16.00 -3.80 9.39
C ASP A 143 14.51 -4.05 9.22
N LEU A 144 13.97 -3.58 8.11
CA LEU A 144 12.57 -3.75 7.73
C LEU A 144 12.46 -4.77 6.59
N GLN A 145 11.55 -5.74 6.75
CA GLN A 145 11.19 -6.71 5.71
C GLN A 145 9.76 -6.47 5.27
N ASN A 146 9.53 -6.35 3.97
CA ASN A 146 8.19 -6.09 3.43
C ASN A 146 7.21 -7.22 3.79
N THR A 147 6.07 -6.84 4.36
CA THR A 147 4.97 -7.77 4.72
C THR A 147 4.15 -8.23 3.51
N ASN A 148 4.30 -7.59 2.35
CA ASN A 148 3.71 -8.06 1.11
C ASN A 148 4.49 -9.28 0.59
N LEU A 149 3.91 -10.48 0.75
CA LEU A 149 4.59 -11.74 0.41
C LEU A 149 4.79 -11.93 -1.10
N LEU A 150 4.12 -11.16 -1.97
CA LEU A 150 4.40 -11.18 -3.41
C LEU A 150 5.80 -10.63 -3.73
N ILE A 151 6.32 -9.73 -2.86
CA ILE A 151 7.62 -9.06 -3.03
C ILE A 151 8.69 -9.68 -2.11
N ASN A 152 8.29 -10.13 -0.92
CA ASN A 152 9.19 -10.61 0.12
C ASN A 152 10.05 -11.79 -0.36
N SER A 153 11.36 -11.56 -0.54
CA SER A 153 12.32 -12.55 -1.04
C SER A 153 12.52 -13.74 -0.09
N GLY A 154 12.21 -13.57 1.19
CA GLY A 154 12.23 -14.65 2.19
C GLY A 154 11.05 -15.63 2.05
N ASN A 155 10.03 -15.31 1.26
CA ASN A 155 8.85 -16.14 1.08
C ASN A 155 8.74 -16.66 -0.35
N ARG A 156 9.24 -17.87 -0.60
CA ARG A 156 9.18 -18.50 -1.93
C ARG A 156 7.77 -18.93 -2.34
N ARG A 157 6.86 -19.16 -1.40
CA ARG A 157 5.53 -19.71 -1.67
C ARG A 157 4.61 -18.74 -2.40
N TYR A 158 4.68 -17.46 -2.05
CA TYR A 158 3.79 -16.42 -2.58
C TYR A 158 4.51 -15.38 -3.42
N ARG A 159 5.84 -15.51 -3.59
CA ARG A 159 6.60 -14.56 -4.39
C ARG A 159 6.10 -14.57 -5.84
N TYR A 160 5.76 -13.39 -6.34
CA TYR A 160 5.41 -13.16 -7.74
C TYR A 160 6.51 -12.31 -8.38
N GLU A 161 7.25 -12.87 -9.32
CA GLU A 161 8.54 -12.33 -9.79
C GLU A 161 8.42 -10.90 -10.33
N THR A 162 7.32 -10.60 -11.00
CA THR A 162 7.09 -9.28 -11.62
C THR A 162 6.25 -8.34 -10.75
N ALA A 163 5.95 -8.72 -9.50
CA ALA A 163 5.24 -7.84 -8.57
C ALA A 163 6.08 -6.61 -8.20
N ILE A 164 5.43 -5.44 -8.21
CA ILE A 164 6.06 -4.14 -7.95
C ILE A 164 5.33 -3.34 -6.85
N GLY A 165 4.55 -3.98 -6.05
CA GLY A 165 3.82 -3.36 -4.93
C GLY A 165 2.55 -4.13 -4.59
N ILE A 166 1.63 -3.62 -3.75
CA ILE A 166 1.65 -2.24 -3.20
C ILE A 166 1.61 -2.34 -1.66
N LYS A 167 0.49 -2.84 -1.10
CA LYS A 167 0.30 -2.87 0.36
C LYS A 167 -0.66 -3.97 0.78
N SER A 168 -0.29 -4.72 1.82
CA SER A 168 -1.15 -5.64 2.55
C SER A 168 -1.73 -4.97 3.79
N GLY A 169 -2.90 -5.44 4.24
CA GLY A 169 -3.54 -5.00 5.47
C GLY A 169 -4.39 -6.10 6.09
N TYR A 170 -4.56 -6.04 7.40
CA TYR A 170 -5.41 -6.95 8.14
C TYR A 170 -6.05 -6.25 9.33
N THR A 171 -7.34 -6.44 9.49
CA THR A 171 -8.05 -6.24 10.76
C THR A 171 -9.01 -7.40 10.99
N ALA A 172 -9.45 -7.62 12.23
CA ALA A 172 -10.41 -8.70 12.53
C ALA A 172 -11.72 -8.55 11.73
N ARG A 173 -12.12 -7.33 11.38
CA ARG A 173 -13.34 -7.05 10.62
C ARG A 173 -13.14 -7.07 9.11
N SER A 174 -12.10 -6.39 8.61
CA SER A 174 -11.83 -6.34 7.17
C SER A 174 -11.20 -7.62 6.62
N LYS A 175 -10.79 -8.54 7.53
CA LYS A 175 -10.00 -9.70 7.16
C LYS A 175 -8.70 -9.30 6.46
N SER A 176 -8.14 -10.16 5.62
CA SER A 176 -6.94 -9.85 4.87
C SER A 176 -7.29 -9.12 3.58
N CYS A 177 -6.64 -7.98 3.37
CA CYS A 177 -6.79 -7.17 2.17
C CYS A 177 -5.41 -6.97 1.53
N LEU A 178 -5.38 -6.86 0.21
CA LEU A 178 -4.17 -6.64 -0.55
C LEU A 178 -4.47 -5.76 -1.77
N ALA A 179 -3.72 -4.69 -1.89
CA ALA A 179 -3.53 -4.00 -3.16
C ALA A 179 -2.19 -4.44 -3.73
N CYS A 180 -2.17 -4.96 -4.94
CA CYS A 180 -0.94 -5.36 -5.60
C CYS A 180 -0.85 -4.83 -7.02
N SER A 181 0.38 -4.71 -7.51
CA SER A 181 0.70 -4.35 -8.88
C SER A 181 1.77 -5.29 -9.40
N ALA A 182 1.65 -5.67 -10.68
CA ALA A 182 2.64 -6.48 -11.36
C ALA A 182 2.81 -6.04 -12.81
N LEU A 183 4.02 -6.21 -13.33
CA LEU A 183 4.31 -6.12 -14.76
C LEU A 183 4.01 -7.48 -15.43
N PRO A 184 3.76 -7.49 -16.76
CA PRO A 184 3.62 -8.76 -17.47
C PRO A 184 4.91 -9.57 -17.36
N PRO A 185 4.82 -10.91 -17.15
CA PRO A 185 5.98 -11.78 -17.30
C PRO A 185 6.60 -11.66 -18.70
N ALA A 186 7.89 -11.88 -18.83
CA ALA A 186 8.62 -11.72 -20.12
C ALA A 186 8.03 -12.55 -21.29
N SER A 187 7.33 -13.65 -20.98
CA SER A 187 6.64 -14.51 -21.95
C SER A 187 5.23 -14.07 -22.30
N LYS A 188 4.72 -12.98 -21.71
CA LYS A 188 3.34 -12.51 -21.85
C LYS A 188 3.29 -11.10 -22.41
N PHE A 189 2.30 -10.86 -23.25
CA PHE A 189 1.89 -9.52 -23.65
C PHE A 189 1.05 -8.88 -22.55
N GLY A 190 1.18 -7.58 -22.38
CA GLY A 190 0.37 -6.82 -21.44
C GLY A 190 1.04 -5.55 -20.93
N GLU A 191 0.31 -4.87 -20.07
CA GLU A 191 0.76 -3.68 -19.35
C GLU A 191 0.77 -3.98 -17.84
N GLU A 192 1.19 -3.02 -17.03
CA GLU A 192 1.08 -3.10 -15.57
C GLU A 192 -0.38 -3.31 -15.16
N VAL A 193 -0.61 -4.30 -14.32
CA VAL A 193 -1.91 -4.65 -13.77
C VAL A 193 -1.96 -4.31 -12.29
N LEU A 194 -3.07 -3.67 -11.87
CA LEU A 194 -3.43 -3.51 -10.47
C LEU A 194 -4.51 -4.52 -10.11
N ALA A 195 -4.34 -5.24 -9.00
CA ALA A 195 -5.37 -6.11 -8.44
C ALA A 195 -5.65 -5.72 -6.97
N ILE A 196 -6.94 -5.66 -6.62
CA ILE A 196 -7.42 -5.34 -5.29
C ILE A 196 -8.20 -6.52 -4.75
N ILE A 197 -7.73 -7.08 -3.65
CA ILE A 197 -8.36 -8.19 -2.94
C ILE A 197 -8.84 -7.69 -1.59
N LEU A 198 -10.11 -7.87 -1.28
CA LEU A 198 -10.71 -7.45 -0.01
C LEU A 198 -11.37 -8.64 0.70
N GLY A 199 -11.24 -8.67 2.03
CA GLY A 199 -11.97 -9.60 2.86
C GLY A 199 -11.54 -11.07 2.78
N ALA A 200 -10.32 -11.36 2.29
CA ALA A 200 -9.86 -12.74 2.16
C ALA A 200 -9.66 -13.41 3.53
N GLU A 201 -10.20 -14.61 3.68
CA GLU A 201 -9.99 -15.44 4.87
C GLU A 201 -8.62 -16.13 4.79
N ASN A 202 -7.82 -15.99 5.86
CA ASN A 202 -6.54 -16.70 5.96
C ASN A 202 -6.66 -17.84 6.99
N THR A 203 -5.98 -18.92 6.72
CA THR A 203 -5.76 -20.00 7.69
C THR A 203 -4.32 -19.95 8.24
N LYS A 204 -4.03 -20.79 9.22
CA LYS A 204 -2.64 -20.96 9.72
C LYS A 204 -1.70 -21.47 8.62
N GLN A 205 -2.22 -22.29 7.70
CA GLN A 205 -1.45 -22.96 6.64
C GLN A 205 -1.38 -22.13 5.35
N MET A 206 -2.40 -21.32 5.06
CA MET A 206 -2.53 -20.62 3.78
C MET A 206 -2.94 -19.16 3.95
N LYS A 207 -2.25 -18.28 3.24
CA LYS A 207 -2.57 -16.86 3.11
C LYS A 207 -3.33 -16.64 1.80
N TYR A 208 -4.64 -16.87 1.82
CA TYR A 208 -5.48 -16.85 0.62
C TYR A 208 -5.42 -15.52 -0.11
N VAL A 209 -5.27 -14.39 0.59
CA VAL A 209 -5.14 -13.06 -0.05
C VAL A 209 -4.02 -12.99 -1.08
N PHE A 210 -2.89 -13.69 -0.85
CA PHE A 210 -1.78 -13.73 -1.82
C PHE A 210 -2.01 -14.77 -2.90
N TYR A 211 -2.67 -15.88 -2.57
CA TYR A 211 -3.05 -16.89 -3.56
C TYR A 211 -4.05 -16.32 -4.56
N ASP A 212 -5.09 -15.62 -4.06
CA ASP A 212 -6.09 -14.96 -4.89
C ASP A 212 -5.45 -13.90 -5.80
N ALA A 213 -4.50 -13.12 -5.25
CA ALA A 213 -3.76 -12.14 -6.04
C ALA A 213 -2.97 -12.79 -7.19
N ILE A 214 -2.23 -13.87 -6.91
CA ILE A 214 -1.48 -14.61 -7.94
C ILE A 214 -2.44 -15.15 -9.01
N THR A 215 -3.55 -15.74 -8.58
CA THR A 215 -4.57 -16.28 -9.51
C THR A 215 -5.14 -15.19 -10.42
N LEU A 216 -5.46 -14.01 -9.86
CA LEU A 216 -5.97 -12.89 -10.65
C LEU A 216 -4.93 -12.33 -11.62
N LEU A 217 -3.67 -12.19 -11.19
CA LEU A 217 -2.59 -11.72 -12.04
C LEU A 217 -2.32 -12.70 -13.20
N ASP A 218 -2.22 -14.00 -12.90
CA ASP A 218 -2.02 -15.03 -13.90
C ASP A 218 -3.19 -15.09 -14.89
N PHE A 219 -4.43 -15.04 -14.39
CA PHE A 219 -5.62 -14.99 -15.25
C PHE A 219 -5.56 -13.75 -16.16
N THR A 220 -5.27 -12.58 -15.62
CA THR A 220 -5.23 -11.33 -16.38
C THR A 220 -4.16 -11.38 -17.47
N PHE A 221 -2.93 -11.79 -17.16
CA PHE A 221 -1.87 -11.88 -18.17
C PHE A 221 -2.08 -13.00 -19.19
N ASN A 222 -2.77 -14.08 -18.83
CA ASN A 222 -3.14 -15.12 -19.78
C ASN A 222 -4.26 -14.70 -20.74
N ASN A 223 -5.10 -13.74 -20.36
CA ASN A 223 -6.25 -13.29 -21.11
C ASN A 223 -6.20 -11.80 -21.49
N TYR A 224 -5.00 -11.18 -21.45
CA TYR A 224 -4.85 -9.73 -21.55
C TYR A 224 -5.46 -9.13 -22.81
N GLU A 225 -5.30 -9.76 -23.97
CA GLU A 225 -5.89 -9.30 -25.23
C GLU A 225 -7.41 -9.24 -25.17
N ALA A 226 -8.05 -10.29 -24.65
CA ALA A 226 -9.48 -10.37 -24.51
C ALA A 226 -10.05 -9.33 -23.53
N LEU A 227 -9.32 -9.10 -22.41
CA LEU A 227 -9.74 -8.18 -21.36
C LEU A 227 -9.52 -6.71 -21.72
N SER A 228 -8.40 -6.40 -22.38
CA SER A 228 -7.99 -5.03 -22.71
C SER A 228 -8.42 -4.56 -24.09
N GLY A 229 -8.70 -5.49 -25.02
CA GLY A 229 -8.89 -5.20 -26.43
C GLY A 229 -7.61 -4.80 -27.17
N LYS A 230 -6.43 -4.88 -26.52
CA LYS A 230 -5.14 -4.50 -27.11
C LYS A 230 -4.41 -5.71 -27.65
N LYS A 231 -3.72 -5.53 -28.79
CA LYS A 231 -2.89 -6.56 -29.43
C LYS A 231 -1.40 -6.24 -29.30
N PRO A 232 -0.50 -7.24 -29.42
CA PRO A 232 0.96 -7.05 -29.25
C PRO A 232 1.56 -5.92 -30.11
N GLU A 233 1.05 -5.72 -31.32
CA GLU A 233 1.56 -4.73 -32.27
C GLU A 233 1.23 -3.26 -31.89
N GLN A 234 0.37 -3.03 -30.90
CA GLN A 234 -0.09 -1.69 -30.49
C GLN A 234 0.72 -1.07 -29.33
N GLN A 235 1.79 -1.71 -28.89
CA GLN A 235 2.59 -1.25 -27.73
C GLN A 235 3.39 0.05 -27.95
N ASN A 236 3.44 0.61 -29.14
CA ASN A 236 4.32 1.75 -29.47
C ASN A 236 3.71 3.14 -29.35
N SER A 237 2.52 3.31 -28.78
CA SER A 237 1.93 4.63 -28.58
C SER A 237 1.36 4.78 -27.16
N GLU A 238 1.92 5.72 -26.41
CA GLU A 238 1.50 6.33 -25.14
C GLU A 238 0.60 5.48 -24.22
N ALA A 239 1.15 5.13 -23.06
CA ALA A 239 0.53 4.30 -22.04
C ALA A 239 -0.75 4.93 -21.44
N GLU A 240 -1.89 4.70 -22.04
CA GLU A 240 -3.17 4.77 -21.32
C GLU A 240 -3.27 3.56 -20.40
N LYS A 241 -3.09 3.79 -19.09
CA LYS A 241 -3.25 2.76 -18.06
C LYS A 241 -4.71 2.32 -18.01
N THR A 242 -5.00 1.13 -18.50
CA THR A 242 -6.36 0.56 -18.47
C THR A 242 -6.67 -0.01 -17.09
N ILE A 243 -7.73 0.48 -16.42
CA ILE A 243 -8.30 -0.19 -15.25
C ILE A 243 -9.21 -1.32 -15.75
N THR A 244 -8.79 -2.56 -15.52
CA THR A 244 -9.67 -3.72 -15.71
C THR A 244 -10.41 -3.95 -14.39
N THR A 245 -11.72 -3.69 -14.38
CA THR A 245 -12.55 -3.79 -13.18
C THR A 245 -13.01 -5.25 -12.98
N VAL A 246 -13.08 -5.68 -11.72
CA VAL A 246 -13.62 -6.99 -11.30
C VAL A 246 -15.02 -7.28 -11.89
N GLY A 247 -15.81 -6.25 -12.22
CA GLY A 247 -17.10 -6.39 -12.90
C GLY A 247 -17.05 -7.12 -14.25
N LYS A 248 -16.00 -6.90 -15.06
CA LYS A 248 -15.81 -7.66 -16.31
C LYS A 248 -15.37 -9.11 -16.06
N LEU A 249 -14.67 -9.38 -14.97
CA LEU A 249 -14.31 -10.74 -14.56
C LEU A 249 -15.54 -11.57 -14.17
N CYS A 250 -16.52 -10.96 -13.49
CA CYS A 250 -17.78 -11.65 -13.14
C CYS A 250 -18.63 -11.98 -14.35
N GLU A 251 -18.59 -11.20 -15.43
CA GLU A 251 -19.30 -11.48 -16.69
C GLU A 251 -18.66 -12.63 -17.51
N ILE A 252 -17.36 -12.89 -17.31
CA ILE A 252 -16.63 -13.95 -18.03
C ILE A 252 -16.67 -15.29 -17.27
N LEU A 253 -16.91 -15.26 -15.94
CA LEU A 253 -16.96 -16.45 -15.09
C LEU A 253 -18.38 -17.03 -14.88
N ASN A 254 -19.43 -16.39 -15.44
CA ASN A 254 -20.79 -16.89 -15.55
C ASN A 254 -21.09 -17.37 -16.98
#